data_2c12aef1f780374a954f2822b7e82afe
#
_entry.id   2c12aef1f780374a954f2822b7e82afe
#
_cell.length_a   1.000
_cell.length_b   1.000
_cell.length_c   1.000
_cell.angle_alpha   90.00
_cell.angle_beta   90.00
_cell.angle_gamma   90.00
#
_symmetry.space_group_name_H-M   'P 1'
#
loop_
_entity.id
_entity.type
_entity.pdbx_description
1 polymer ?
#
loop_
_entity_poly.entity_id
_entity_poly.type
_entity_poly.pdbx_seq_one_letter_code
_entity_poly.pdbx_strand_id
1 'polypeptide(L)'
;MKIRDAKILLTMLESGKVNEDLTATLTSTIKALVDMSRDNPRGTFKSTVTLQLNLVVEDGGEMVEINPKIPTPKLPELKRRTTVYFTTDDGGLSTEHPQQMDMIGGPREIIHNR
;
A
#
# COMPACT_ATOMS: atom_id res chain seq x y z
N MET A 1 -31.10 -16.59 -21.52
CA MET A 1 -30.04 -16.04 -22.37
C MET A 1 -28.73 -16.75 -22.07
N LYS A 2 -27.97 -17.07 -23.11
CA LYS A 2 -26.66 -17.62 -22.90
C LYS A 2 -25.64 -16.50 -22.73
N ILE A 3 -24.81 -16.64 -21.71
CA ILE A 3 -23.69 -15.71 -21.52
C ILE A 3 -22.49 -16.30 -22.21
N ARG A 4 -22.03 -15.66 -23.27
CA ARG A 4 -21.01 -16.21 -24.15
C ARG A 4 -19.62 -15.65 -23.96
N ASP A 5 -19.51 -14.50 -23.30
CA ASP A 5 -18.20 -13.92 -23.06
C ASP A 5 -18.16 -13.21 -21.72
N ALA A 6 -16.94 -12.95 -21.26
CA ALA A 6 -16.70 -12.34 -19.96
C ALA A 6 -17.24 -10.91 -19.88
N LYS A 7 -17.25 -10.19 -21.00
CA LYS A 7 -17.73 -8.83 -21.01
C LYS A 7 -19.19 -8.75 -20.61
N ILE A 8 -20.01 -9.64 -21.17
CA ILE A 8 -21.43 -9.70 -20.85
C ILE A 8 -21.60 -10.08 -19.38
N LEU A 9 -20.88 -11.11 -18.93
CA LEU A 9 -20.96 -11.55 -17.54
C LEU A 9 -20.60 -10.42 -16.58
N LEU A 10 -19.49 -9.72 -16.82
CA LEU A 10 -19.04 -8.67 -15.93
C LEU A 10 -20.03 -7.52 -15.81
N THR A 11 -20.73 -7.19 -16.91
CA THR A 11 -21.72 -6.12 -16.86
C THR A 11 -22.99 -6.54 -16.13
N MET A 12 -23.26 -7.85 -16.04
CA MET A 12 -24.48 -8.38 -15.42
C MET A 12 -24.29 -8.72 -13.94
N LEU A 13 -23.08 -8.95 -13.48
CA LEU A 13 -22.84 -9.35 -12.10
C LEU A 13 -23.48 -8.39 -11.11
N GLU A 14 -24.25 -8.94 -10.17
CA GLU A 14 -24.96 -8.18 -9.17
C GLU A 14 -25.77 -7.02 -9.75
N SER A 15 -26.40 -7.25 -10.91
CA SER A 15 -27.20 -6.25 -11.62
C SER A 15 -26.41 -4.97 -11.95
N GLY A 16 -25.12 -5.12 -12.25
CA GLY A 16 -24.27 -4.01 -12.63
C GLY A 16 -23.53 -3.39 -11.46
N LYS A 17 -23.78 -3.83 -10.24
CA LYS A 17 -23.12 -3.26 -9.07
C LYS A 17 -21.62 -3.50 -9.06
N VAL A 18 -21.17 -4.67 -9.54
CA VAL A 18 -19.75 -4.98 -9.61
C VAL A 18 -19.04 -3.99 -10.53
N ASN A 19 -19.67 -3.67 -11.65
CA ASN A 19 -19.11 -2.68 -12.58
C ASN A 19 -19.01 -1.29 -11.93
N GLU A 20 -20.01 -0.91 -11.16
CA GLU A 20 -19.99 0.36 -10.43
C GLU A 20 -18.89 0.37 -9.37
N ASP A 21 -18.78 -0.72 -8.60
CA ASP A 21 -17.77 -0.82 -7.55
C ASP A 21 -16.36 -0.81 -8.13
N LEU A 22 -16.16 -1.50 -9.24
CA LEU A 22 -14.87 -1.51 -9.92
C LEU A 22 -14.51 -0.14 -10.45
N THR A 23 -15.48 0.57 -11.02
CA THR A 23 -15.28 1.94 -11.51
C THR A 23 -14.89 2.86 -10.36
N ALA A 24 -15.61 2.76 -9.23
CA ALA A 24 -15.30 3.58 -8.06
C ALA A 24 -13.91 3.28 -7.52
N THR A 25 -13.53 2.00 -7.48
CA THR A 25 -12.20 1.60 -7.00
C THR A 25 -11.10 2.12 -7.92
N LEU A 26 -11.29 2.00 -9.24
CA LEU A 26 -10.35 2.54 -10.22
C LEU A 26 -10.20 4.05 -10.05
N THR A 27 -11.32 4.75 -9.95
CA THR A 27 -11.31 6.21 -9.85
C THR A 27 -10.60 6.67 -8.58
N SER A 28 -10.92 6.08 -7.45
CA SER A 28 -10.30 6.47 -6.18
C SER A 28 -8.81 6.13 -6.14
N THR A 29 -8.42 4.99 -6.71
CA THR A 29 -7.02 4.57 -6.74
C THR A 29 -6.19 5.48 -7.64
N ILE A 30 -6.71 5.80 -8.82
CA ILE A 30 -6.04 6.71 -9.75
C ILE A 30 -5.89 8.09 -9.12
N LYS A 31 -6.95 8.58 -8.47
CA LYS A 31 -6.89 9.87 -7.81
C LYS A 31 -5.81 9.89 -6.72
N ALA A 32 -5.73 8.85 -5.92
CA ALA A 32 -4.73 8.76 -4.88
C ALA A 32 -3.32 8.77 -5.47
N LEU A 33 -3.09 8.00 -6.54
CA LEU A 33 -1.78 7.96 -7.20
C LEU A 33 -1.41 9.30 -7.83
N VAL A 34 -2.38 9.98 -8.42
CA VAL A 34 -2.17 11.31 -9.01
C VAL A 34 -1.78 12.31 -7.92
N ASP A 35 -2.48 12.28 -6.78
CA ASP A 35 -2.17 13.18 -5.68
C ASP A 35 -0.76 12.93 -5.14
N MET A 36 -0.36 11.66 -5.00
CA MET A 36 0.99 11.30 -4.58
C MET A 36 2.03 11.80 -5.57
N SER A 37 1.75 11.68 -6.86
CA SER A 37 2.65 12.11 -7.92
C SER A 37 2.82 13.62 -7.95
N ARG A 38 1.76 14.36 -7.67
CA ARG A 38 1.83 15.83 -7.61
C ARG A 38 2.65 16.31 -6.42
N ASP A 39 2.54 15.60 -5.30
CA ASP A 39 3.31 15.93 -4.11
C ASP A 39 4.78 15.54 -4.25
N ASN A 40 5.06 14.54 -5.08
CA ASN A 40 6.40 14.01 -5.27
C ASN A 40 6.68 13.80 -6.77
N PRO A 41 6.90 14.88 -7.54
CA PRO A 41 6.96 14.80 -9.01
C PRO A 41 8.05 13.89 -9.56
N ARG A 42 9.06 13.59 -8.77
CA ARG A 42 10.15 12.71 -9.22
C ARG A 42 9.90 11.25 -8.91
N GLY A 43 8.85 10.96 -8.16
CA GLY A 43 8.53 9.59 -7.77
C GLY A 43 7.70 8.88 -8.82
N THR A 44 7.70 7.55 -8.74
CA THR A 44 6.82 6.69 -9.51
C THR A 44 5.91 5.96 -8.53
N PHE A 45 4.62 6.02 -8.78
CA PHE A 45 3.64 5.44 -7.85
C PHE A 45 2.81 4.41 -8.58
N LYS A 46 2.72 3.21 -8.02
CA LYS A 46 2.05 2.07 -8.64
C LYS A 46 1.04 1.48 -7.68
N SER A 47 -0.04 0.96 -8.24
CA SER A 47 -0.99 0.16 -7.50
C SER A 47 -1.65 -0.82 -8.46
N THR A 48 -2.34 -1.81 -7.90
CA THR A 48 -3.03 -2.82 -8.69
C THR A 48 -4.47 -2.89 -8.22
N VAL A 49 -5.39 -2.77 -9.17
CA VAL A 49 -6.82 -3.01 -8.92
C VAL A 49 -7.13 -4.41 -9.42
N THR A 50 -7.75 -5.22 -8.56
CA THR A 50 -8.02 -6.61 -8.88
C THR A 50 -9.51 -6.88 -8.74
N LEU A 51 -10.07 -7.64 -9.68
CA LEU A 51 -11.38 -8.21 -9.55
C LEU A 51 -11.21 -9.72 -9.45
N GLN A 52 -11.68 -10.29 -8.34
CA GLN A 52 -11.67 -11.75 -8.15
C GLN A 52 -13.07 -12.29 -8.37
N LEU A 53 -13.16 -13.39 -9.10
CA LEU A 53 -14.40 -14.13 -9.26
C LEU A 53 -14.21 -15.48 -8.60
N ASN A 54 -14.87 -15.69 -7.46
CA ASN A 54 -14.80 -16.96 -6.76
C ASN A 54 -15.95 -17.82 -7.22
N LEU A 55 -15.66 -18.98 -7.74
CA LEU A 55 -16.63 -19.86 -8.38
C LEU A 55 -16.89 -21.07 -7.49
N VAL A 56 -18.17 -21.36 -7.25
CA VAL A 56 -18.58 -22.56 -6.51
C VAL A 56 -19.57 -23.31 -7.40
N VAL A 57 -19.28 -24.56 -7.67
CA VAL A 57 -20.18 -25.42 -8.47
C VAL A 57 -20.87 -26.41 -7.53
N GLU A 58 -22.17 -26.51 -7.66
CA GLU A 58 -23.00 -27.38 -6.83
C GLU A 58 -23.94 -28.21 -7.71
N ASP A 59 -24.66 -29.13 -7.07
CA ASP A 59 -25.70 -29.96 -7.68
C ASP A 59 -25.20 -30.72 -8.93
N GLY A 60 -24.04 -31.37 -8.80
CA GLY A 60 -23.50 -32.18 -9.89
C GLY A 60 -23.11 -31.36 -11.11
N GLY A 61 -22.87 -30.08 -10.96
CA GLY A 61 -22.48 -29.20 -12.04
C GLY A 61 -23.63 -28.42 -12.67
N GLU A 62 -24.81 -28.51 -12.11
CA GLU A 62 -25.95 -27.78 -12.66
C GLU A 62 -25.95 -26.30 -12.31
N MET A 63 -25.38 -25.95 -11.18
CA MET A 63 -25.36 -24.57 -10.69
C MET A 63 -23.97 -24.12 -10.43
N VAL A 64 -23.70 -22.85 -10.73
CA VAL A 64 -22.46 -22.22 -10.35
C VAL A 64 -22.77 -20.91 -9.64
N GLU A 65 -22.16 -20.73 -8.48
CA GLU A 65 -22.20 -19.45 -7.78
C GLU A 65 -20.96 -18.66 -8.15
N ILE A 66 -21.15 -17.39 -8.43
CA ILE A 66 -20.05 -16.48 -8.74
C ILE A 66 -20.05 -15.39 -7.67
N ASN A 67 -19.00 -15.35 -6.88
CA ASN A 67 -18.83 -14.38 -5.81
C ASN A 67 -17.74 -13.39 -6.19
N PRO A 68 -18.12 -12.22 -6.69
CA PRO A 68 -17.11 -11.21 -7.05
C PRO A 68 -16.54 -10.54 -5.81
N LYS A 69 -15.29 -10.21 -5.86
CA LYS A 69 -14.61 -9.51 -4.78
C LYS A 69 -13.61 -8.54 -5.37
N ILE A 70 -13.63 -7.30 -4.88
CA ILE A 70 -12.65 -6.29 -5.24
C ILE A 70 -11.89 -5.94 -3.98
N PRO A 71 -10.69 -6.55 -3.79
CA PRO A 71 -9.88 -6.22 -2.61
C PRO A 71 -9.47 -4.76 -2.65
N THR A 72 -9.36 -4.15 -1.48
CA THR A 72 -8.89 -2.77 -1.38
C THR A 72 -7.49 -2.68 -1.96
N PRO A 73 -7.26 -1.81 -2.97
CA PRO A 73 -5.93 -1.69 -3.56
C PRO A 73 -4.91 -1.21 -2.54
N LYS A 74 -3.72 -1.78 -2.64
CA LYS A 74 -2.63 -1.40 -1.76
C LYS A 74 -1.92 -0.22 -2.39
N LEU A 75 -1.94 0.92 -1.69
CA LEU A 75 -1.28 2.12 -2.16
C LEU A 75 0.19 2.11 -1.75
N PRO A 76 1.05 2.77 -2.56
CA PRO A 76 2.46 2.87 -2.20
C PRO A 76 2.62 3.62 -0.88
N GLU A 77 3.56 3.17 -0.09
CA GLU A 77 3.94 3.90 1.12
C GLU A 77 4.89 5.02 0.72
N LEU A 78 4.57 6.23 1.15
CA LEU A 78 5.50 7.32 1.01
C LEU A 78 6.62 7.14 2.00
N LYS A 79 7.82 7.44 1.55
CA LYS A 79 8.98 7.35 2.42
C LYS A 79 8.78 8.31 3.58
N ARG A 80 8.70 7.76 4.79
CA ARG A 80 8.51 8.59 5.99
C ARG A 80 9.73 9.47 6.20
N ARG A 81 9.47 10.68 6.64
CA ARG A 81 10.54 11.53 7.10
C ARG A 81 11.09 10.91 8.38
N THR A 82 12.38 10.69 8.38
CA THR A 82 13.04 10.07 9.52
C THR A 82 14.03 11.05 10.10
N THR A 83 13.93 11.26 11.39
CA THR A 83 14.94 12.02 12.13
C THR A 83 15.69 11.03 13.00
N VAL A 84 17.00 11.06 12.91
CA VAL A 84 17.84 10.14 13.67
C VAL A 84 18.34 10.82 14.93
N TYR A 85 18.12 10.16 16.05
CA TYR A 85 18.69 10.57 17.33
C TYR A 85 19.58 9.46 17.84
N PHE A 86 20.49 9.82 18.69
CA PHE A 86 21.39 8.87 19.33
C PHE A 86 20.98 8.69 20.78
N THR A 87 21.22 7.54 21.33
CA THR A 87 20.89 7.28 22.73
C THR A 87 22.06 7.59 23.62
N THR A 88 21.77 8.03 24.85
CA THR A 88 22.76 8.21 25.88
C THR A 88 22.71 7.04 26.87
N ASP A 89 23.76 6.90 27.67
CA ASP A 89 23.85 5.77 28.61
C ASP A 89 22.74 5.77 29.67
N ASP A 90 22.20 6.93 29.97
CA ASP A 90 21.12 7.04 30.96
C ASP A 90 19.73 6.89 30.37
N GLY A 91 19.65 6.48 29.09
CA GLY A 91 18.36 6.29 28.43
C GLY A 91 17.80 7.55 27.77
N GLY A 92 18.58 8.61 27.72
CA GLY A 92 18.15 9.84 27.05
C GLY A 92 18.44 9.86 25.58
N LEU A 93 18.13 10.99 24.94
CA LEU A 93 18.35 11.22 23.52
C LEU A 93 19.38 12.32 23.31
N SER A 94 20.17 12.17 22.25
CA SER A 94 21.18 13.14 21.88
C SER A 94 21.16 13.38 20.38
N THR A 95 21.45 14.59 19.98
CA THR A 95 21.62 14.93 18.56
C THR A 95 23.05 14.65 18.09
N GLU A 96 23.96 14.36 19.01
CA GLU A 96 25.36 14.13 18.70
C GLU A 96 25.72 12.66 18.82
N HIS A 97 26.49 12.19 17.84
CA HIS A 97 27.01 10.83 17.89
C HIS A 97 28.17 10.78 18.90
N PRO A 98 28.20 9.80 19.82
CA PRO A 98 29.27 9.71 20.80
C PRO A 98 30.69 9.71 20.21
N GLN A 99 30.89 9.02 19.11
CA GLN A 99 32.19 8.97 18.46
C GLN A 99 32.60 10.32 17.87
N GLN A 100 31.62 11.09 17.39
CA GLN A 100 31.90 12.43 16.89
C GLN A 100 32.36 13.34 18.03
N MET A 101 31.75 13.19 19.18
CA MET A 101 32.15 13.95 20.35
C MET A 101 33.58 13.62 20.75
N ASP A 102 33.95 12.35 20.71
CA ASP A 102 35.32 11.95 21.05
C ASP A 102 36.33 12.53 20.05
N MET A 103 35.97 12.52 18.78
CA MET A 103 36.84 13.06 17.75
C MET A 103 37.01 14.56 17.87
N ILE A 104 35.93 15.25 18.20
CA ILE A 104 35.96 16.71 18.32
C ILE A 104 36.58 17.12 19.63
N GLY A 105 36.30 16.40 20.69
CA GLY A 105 36.79 16.69 22.02
C GLY A 105 38.26 16.40 22.22
N GLY A 106 38.89 15.82 21.23
CA GLY A 106 40.26 15.35 21.38
C GLY A 106 40.31 14.08 22.20
N PRO A 107 41.33 13.92 22.91
CA PRO A 107 41.47 12.67 23.61
C PRO A 107 40.38 12.49 24.62
N ARG A 108 39.99 11.65 24.93
CA ARG A 108 39.04 11.49 25.73
C ARG A 108 38.98 10.58 26.45
N GLU A 109 38.60 10.58 26.88
CA GLU A 109 38.44 9.86 27.46
C GLU A 109 37.34 9.33 27.46
N ILE A 110 36.94 8.87 27.30
CA ILE A 110 36.02 8.44 27.15
C ILE A 110 35.31 7.93 27.57
N ILE A 111 35.05 7.91 27.67
CA ILE A 111 34.38 7.54 27.95
C ILE A 111 33.63 7.05 27.89
N HIS A 112 33.33 6.68 27.82
CA HIS A 112 32.57 6.32 27.66
C HIS A 112 31.61 6.43 28.02
N ASN A 113 31.43 7.00 28.21
CA ASN A 113 30.58 7.27 28.52
C ASN A 113 29.97 7.67 27.87
N ARG A 114 29.67 7.59 27.57
CA ARG A 114 29.12 7.98 27.01
C ARG A 114 28.21 7.73 26.93
#